data_fb3a39e95f30bf14af5eb025304a6543
#
_entry.id   fb3a39e95f30bf14af5eb025304a6543
#
_cell.length_a   1.000
_cell.length_b   1.000
_cell.length_c   1.000
_cell.angle_alpha   90.00
_cell.angle_beta   90.00
_cell.angle_gamma   90.00
#
_symmetry.space_group_name_H-M   'P 1'
#
loop_
_entity.id
_entity.type
_entity.pdbx_description
1 polymer ?
#
loop_
_entity_poly.entity_id
_entity_poly.type
_entity_poly.pdbx_seq_one_letter_code
_entity_poly.pdbx_strand_id
1 'polypeptide(L)'
;MKDGEIVGCLIFPSDFTKKLQQGQQAEVLLGSNAVNMGYGSTINLKGSEVLGTVSTQMAVKSLVAKGDTVQDALAAMNPVGFYTRQWYNPTNNFSYFLTFGFVAATIQQTLVYFAAISLAREKTSGHLDEIRAITKSSIIQVLVKTVVYLFISLVAWAACSFVIYRVYGIPMRGEMTVWLAYSTLFLLAVVAMGQFFSAIMPNPVLATSLSLVFTSPSLVLSGYTWPTMALPELYQGLAQVFPLTHFVIGYRNVALTGCGFEAIGQEMAVLGGISAACLLLSIVIWHLKMAHYEKKKQYVQTGESPGTESAIAAEQGEPAAAEL
;
A
#
# COMPACT_ATOMS: atom_id res chain seq x y z
N MET A 1 3.06 -18.81 -7.80
CA MET A 1 1.99 -18.46 -6.84
C MET A 1 2.54 -17.85 -5.55
N LYS A 2 3.56 -18.44 -4.94
CA LYS A 2 4.16 -17.89 -3.71
C LYS A 2 4.71 -16.47 -3.94
N ASP A 3 5.34 -16.26 -5.07
CA ASP A 3 6.00 -15.00 -5.44
C ASP A 3 5.06 -13.98 -6.14
N GLY A 4 3.76 -14.28 -6.20
CA GLY A 4 2.75 -13.38 -6.75
C GLY A 4 2.61 -13.36 -8.27
N GLU A 5 3.51 -13.97 -9.02
CA GLU A 5 3.52 -13.94 -10.49
C GLU A 5 2.32 -14.67 -11.12
N ILE A 6 1.80 -15.70 -10.42
CA ILE A 6 0.69 -16.52 -10.89
C ILE A 6 -0.43 -16.49 -9.85
N VAL A 7 -1.64 -16.13 -10.28
CA VAL A 7 -2.82 -16.07 -9.40
C VAL A 7 -3.74 -17.30 -9.53
N GLY A 8 -3.60 -18.10 -10.58
CA GLY A 8 -4.34 -19.35 -10.77
C GLY A 8 -3.58 -20.34 -11.65
N CYS A 9 -3.87 -21.62 -11.50
CA CYS A 9 -3.32 -22.68 -12.35
C CYS A 9 -4.31 -23.80 -12.56
N LEU A 10 -4.19 -24.48 -13.71
CA LEU A 10 -4.87 -25.74 -14.02
C LEU A 10 -3.82 -26.86 -14.02
N ILE A 11 -4.12 -27.93 -13.29
CA ILE A 11 -3.25 -29.10 -13.21
C ILE A 11 -3.98 -30.27 -13.82
N PHE A 12 -3.42 -30.79 -14.90
CA PHE A 12 -3.92 -31.97 -15.60
C PHE A 12 -3.12 -33.19 -15.14
N PRO A 13 -3.80 -34.26 -14.64
CA PRO A 13 -3.12 -35.50 -14.30
C PRO A 13 -2.49 -36.15 -15.55
N SER A 14 -1.45 -36.95 -15.37
CA SER A 14 -0.77 -37.63 -16.47
C SER A 14 -1.64 -38.65 -17.23
N ASP A 15 -2.69 -39.15 -16.59
CA ASP A 15 -3.64 -40.10 -17.14
C ASP A 15 -4.90 -39.42 -17.78
N PHE A 16 -4.94 -38.07 -17.80
CA PHE A 16 -6.10 -37.30 -18.27
C PHE A 16 -6.57 -37.70 -19.68
N THR A 17 -5.64 -37.72 -20.64
CA THR A 17 -5.93 -38.07 -22.04
C THR A 17 -6.38 -39.52 -22.18
N LYS A 18 -5.74 -40.42 -21.43
CA LYS A 18 -6.07 -41.85 -21.45
C LYS A 18 -7.49 -42.12 -20.92
N LYS A 19 -7.87 -41.49 -19.82
CA LYS A 19 -9.21 -41.59 -19.25
C LYS A 19 -10.28 -41.05 -20.21
N LEU A 20 -10.03 -39.91 -20.84
CA LEU A 20 -10.94 -39.33 -21.82
C LEU A 20 -11.15 -40.27 -23.05
N GLN A 21 -10.06 -40.88 -23.55
CA GLN A 21 -10.15 -41.84 -24.67
C GLN A 21 -10.92 -43.12 -24.29
N GLN A 22 -10.85 -43.49 -23.03
CA GLN A 22 -11.60 -44.66 -22.51
C GLN A 22 -13.04 -44.33 -22.12
N GLY A 23 -13.50 -43.09 -22.32
CA GLY A 23 -14.83 -42.65 -21.91
C GLY A 23 -15.03 -42.58 -20.39
N GLN A 24 -13.95 -42.53 -19.64
CA GLN A 24 -13.97 -42.40 -18.18
C GLN A 24 -13.91 -40.94 -17.79
N GLN A 25 -14.39 -40.62 -16.58
CA GLN A 25 -14.33 -39.28 -16.04
C GLN A 25 -12.84 -38.91 -15.75
N ALA A 26 -12.40 -37.81 -16.33
CA ALA A 26 -11.07 -37.24 -16.06
C ALA A 26 -11.24 -36.03 -15.17
N GLU A 27 -10.36 -35.91 -14.19
CA GLU A 27 -10.38 -34.83 -13.18
C GLU A 27 -9.30 -33.80 -13.49
N VAL A 28 -9.65 -32.51 -13.33
CA VAL A 28 -8.70 -31.38 -13.45
C VAL A 28 -8.73 -30.60 -12.15
N LEU A 29 -7.55 -30.29 -11.61
CA LEU A 29 -7.44 -29.43 -10.43
C LEU A 29 -7.30 -27.97 -10.85
N LEU A 30 -8.28 -27.16 -10.47
CA LEU A 30 -8.20 -25.69 -10.57
C LEU A 30 -7.67 -25.16 -9.23
N GLY A 31 -6.42 -24.67 -9.23
CA GLY A 31 -5.81 -23.98 -8.10
C GLY A 31 -5.94 -22.48 -8.24
N SER A 32 -6.38 -21.79 -7.19
CA SER A 32 -6.46 -20.33 -7.15
C SER A 32 -5.76 -19.78 -5.92
N ASN A 33 -5.10 -18.62 -6.08
CA ASN A 33 -4.56 -17.87 -4.95
C ASN A 33 -5.69 -17.08 -4.29
N ALA A 34 -6.21 -17.59 -3.17
CA ALA A 34 -7.29 -16.98 -2.41
C ALA A 34 -6.80 -15.95 -1.36
N VAL A 35 -5.55 -15.51 -1.43
CA VAL A 35 -5.04 -14.38 -0.63
C VAL A 35 -5.85 -13.12 -0.95
N ASN A 36 -6.16 -12.89 -2.21
CA ASN A 36 -7.17 -11.91 -2.62
C ASN A 36 -8.45 -12.65 -3.05
N MET A 37 -9.53 -12.47 -2.28
CA MET A 37 -10.81 -13.14 -2.57
C MET A 37 -11.40 -12.73 -3.92
N GLY A 38 -11.18 -11.49 -4.37
CA GLY A 38 -11.64 -11.03 -5.68
C GLY A 38 -10.97 -11.81 -6.81
N TYR A 39 -9.66 -12.03 -6.75
CA TYR A 39 -8.95 -12.86 -7.73
C TYR A 39 -9.36 -14.33 -7.60
N GLY A 40 -9.42 -14.86 -6.37
CA GLY A 40 -9.78 -16.24 -6.12
C GLY A 40 -11.18 -16.58 -6.64
N SER A 41 -12.18 -15.76 -6.36
CA SER A 41 -13.55 -15.95 -6.84
C SER A 41 -13.66 -15.79 -8.36
N THR A 42 -12.97 -14.81 -8.96
CA THR A 42 -12.96 -14.61 -10.41
C THR A 42 -12.33 -15.80 -11.14
N ILE A 43 -11.21 -16.32 -10.64
CA ILE A 43 -10.54 -17.50 -11.23
C ILE A 43 -11.44 -18.73 -11.11
N ASN A 44 -12.06 -18.93 -9.95
CA ASN A 44 -12.96 -20.07 -9.76
C ASN A 44 -14.17 -19.98 -10.69
N LEU A 45 -14.78 -18.80 -10.81
CA LEU A 45 -15.92 -18.58 -11.70
C LEU A 45 -15.53 -18.80 -13.18
N LYS A 46 -14.49 -18.13 -13.65
CA LYS A 46 -14.05 -18.23 -15.05
C LYS A 46 -13.42 -19.57 -15.38
N GLY A 47 -12.66 -20.14 -14.46
CA GLY A 47 -12.10 -21.48 -14.63
C GLY A 47 -13.19 -22.55 -14.73
N SER A 48 -14.21 -22.48 -13.89
CA SER A 48 -15.36 -23.39 -13.94
C SER A 48 -16.18 -23.22 -15.22
N GLU A 49 -16.37 -22.00 -15.71
CA GLU A 49 -17.05 -21.70 -16.98
C GLU A 49 -16.30 -22.32 -18.18
N VAL A 50 -14.98 -22.12 -18.24
CA VAL A 50 -14.14 -22.68 -19.32
C VAL A 50 -14.12 -24.21 -19.27
N LEU A 51 -13.90 -24.80 -18.08
CA LEU A 51 -13.87 -26.25 -17.91
C LEU A 51 -15.25 -26.89 -18.21
N GLY A 52 -16.33 -26.24 -17.81
CA GLY A 52 -17.68 -26.65 -18.14
C GLY A 52 -17.94 -26.65 -19.66
N THR A 53 -17.52 -25.60 -20.36
CA THR A 53 -17.64 -25.52 -21.82
C THR A 53 -16.83 -26.61 -22.53
N VAL A 54 -15.59 -26.84 -22.13
CA VAL A 54 -14.72 -27.89 -22.68
C VAL A 54 -15.33 -29.28 -22.41
N SER A 55 -15.79 -29.49 -21.18
CA SER A 55 -16.45 -30.75 -20.79
C SER A 55 -17.67 -31.05 -21.67
N THR A 56 -18.53 -30.07 -21.87
CA THR A 56 -19.73 -30.20 -22.74
C THR A 56 -19.34 -30.50 -24.18
N GLN A 57 -18.35 -29.80 -24.75
CA GLN A 57 -17.90 -30.05 -26.12
C GLN A 57 -17.29 -31.45 -26.30
N MET A 58 -16.52 -31.93 -25.32
CA MET A 58 -15.95 -33.28 -25.35
C MET A 58 -17.04 -34.37 -25.23
N ALA A 59 -18.04 -34.15 -24.38
CA ALA A 59 -19.19 -35.07 -24.25
C ALA A 59 -19.95 -35.20 -25.57
N VAL A 60 -20.28 -34.07 -26.17
CA VAL A 60 -20.99 -34.06 -27.47
C VAL A 60 -20.17 -34.79 -28.53
N LYS A 61 -18.86 -34.52 -28.65
CA LYS A 61 -17.99 -35.24 -29.62
C LYS A 61 -17.95 -36.75 -29.39
N SER A 62 -17.84 -37.18 -28.14
CA SER A 62 -17.69 -38.61 -27.82
C SER A 62 -18.99 -39.40 -28.11
N LEU A 63 -20.11 -38.77 -27.93
CA LEU A 63 -21.43 -39.42 -28.11
C LEU A 63 -21.88 -39.41 -29.58
N VAL A 64 -21.62 -38.34 -30.30
CA VAL A 64 -21.83 -38.32 -31.77
C VAL A 64 -20.96 -39.37 -32.46
N ALA A 65 -19.73 -39.59 -31.97
CA ALA A 65 -18.86 -40.66 -32.49
C ALA A 65 -19.35 -42.08 -32.18
N LYS A 66 -20.22 -42.27 -31.18
CA LYS A 66 -20.85 -43.55 -30.82
C LYS A 66 -22.21 -43.76 -31.44
N GLY A 67 -22.74 -42.79 -32.16
CA GLY A 67 -24.03 -42.89 -32.84
C GLY A 67 -25.23 -42.53 -31.96
N ASP A 68 -25.00 -41.97 -30.77
CA ASP A 68 -26.09 -41.54 -29.89
C ASP A 68 -26.72 -40.23 -30.38
N THR A 69 -27.99 -40.04 -29.99
CA THR A 69 -28.66 -38.77 -30.29
C THR A 69 -28.15 -37.63 -29.44
N VAL A 70 -28.29 -36.41 -29.91
CA VAL A 70 -27.84 -35.19 -29.17
C VAL A 70 -28.48 -35.10 -27.77
N GLN A 71 -29.70 -35.70 -27.61
CA GLN A 71 -30.40 -35.73 -26.33
C GLN A 71 -29.77 -36.70 -25.32
N ASP A 72 -29.34 -37.87 -25.77
CA ASP A 72 -28.61 -38.82 -24.91
C ASP A 72 -27.20 -38.31 -24.57
N ALA A 73 -26.62 -37.56 -25.52
CA ALA A 73 -25.36 -36.87 -25.35
C ALA A 73 -25.41 -35.80 -24.25
N LEU A 74 -26.49 -35.05 -24.15
CA LEU A 74 -26.71 -34.06 -23.12
C LEU A 74 -26.96 -34.70 -21.73
N ALA A 75 -27.51 -35.91 -21.67
CA ALA A 75 -27.73 -36.65 -20.43
C ALA A 75 -26.42 -37.25 -19.84
N ALA A 76 -25.44 -37.57 -20.67
CA ALA A 76 -24.11 -38.06 -20.25
C ALA A 76 -23.13 -36.94 -19.86
N MET A 77 -23.68 -35.74 -19.62
CA MET A 77 -22.90 -34.52 -19.36
C MET A 77 -22.17 -34.55 -18.01
N ASN A 78 -20.94 -34.92 -18.02
CA ASN A 78 -19.81 -34.42 -17.24
C ASN A 78 -18.57 -35.34 -17.34
N PRO A 79 -17.97 -35.49 -18.54
CA PRO A 79 -16.79 -36.34 -18.69
C PRO A 79 -15.55 -35.78 -17.95
N VAL A 80 -15.58 -34.50 -17.55
CA VAL A 80 -14.50 -33.86 -16.82
C VAL A 80 -15.00 -33.40 -15.45
N GLY A 81 -14.61 -34.13 -14.39
CA GLY A 81 -14.71 -33.65 -13.02
C GLY A 81 -13.58 -32.69 -12.71
N PHE A 82 -13.89 -31.62 -12.00
CA PHE A 82 -12.86 -30.70 -11.52
C PHE A 82 -13.05 -30.46 -10.03
N TYR A 83 -11.89 -30.35 -9.35
CA TYR A 83 -11.81 -29.94 -7.95
C TYR A 83 -11.23 -28.56 -7.87
N THR A 84 -11.86 -27.69 -7.07
CA THR A 84 -11.32 -26.36 -6.74
C THR A 84 -10.59 -26.44 -5.41
N ARG A 85 -9.34 -26.00 -5.38
CA ARG A 85 -8.58 -25.84 -4.14
C ARG A 85 -8.16 -24.39 -3.97
N GLN A 86 -8.65 -23.80 -2.92
CA GLN A 86 -8.27 -22.44 -2.54
C GLN A 86 -7.06 -22.50 -1.63
N TRP A 87 -5.92 -22.03 -2.15
CA TRP A 87 -4.71 -21.99 -1.38
C TRP A 87 -4.65 -20.73 -0.53
N TYR A 88 -4.03 -20.82 0.64
CA TYR A 88 -3.80 -19.76 1.63
C TYR A 88 -5.05 -19.26 2.38
N ASN A 89 -6.24 -19.45 1.88
CA ASN A 89 -7.52 -19.20 2.56
C ASN A 89 -8.56 -20.28 2.21
N PRO A 90 -8.34 -21.54 2.68
CA PRO A 90 -9.21 -22.68 2.29
C PRO A 90 -10.65 -22.53 2.74
N THR A 91 -10.89 -21.80 3.82
CA THR A 91 -12.23 -21.57 4.40
C THR A 91 -12.94 -20.38 3.79
N ASN A 92 -12.35 -19.68 2.82
CA ASN A 92 -12.85 -18.40 2.28
C ASN A 92 -13.20 -17.41 3.39
N ASN A 93 -12.39 -17.36 4.45
CA ASN A 93 -12.66 -16.48 5.58
C ASN A 93 -12.46 -15.03 5.16
N PHE A 94 -13.55 -14.27 5.19
CA PHE A 94 -13.58 -12.87 4.82
C PHE A 94 -12.73 -11.99 5.75
N SER A 95 -12.58 -12.40 7.01
CA SER A 95 -11.69 -11.72 7.95
C SER A 95 -10.23 -11.75 7.51
N TYR A 96 -9.75 -12.86 6.91
CA TYR A 96 -8.40 -12.95 6.37
C TYR A 96 -8.17 -11.98 5.21
N PHE A 97 -9.22 -11.68 4.48
CA PHE A 97 -9.16 -10.72 3.40
C PHE A 97 -9.22 -9.28 3.91
N LEU A 98 -10.19 -8.93 4.75
CA LEU A 98 -10.43 -7.53 5.11
C LEU A 98 -9.51 -6.98 6.20
N THR A 99 -9.17 -7.78 7.21
CA THR A 99 -8.51 -7.28 8.43
C THR A 99 -7.18 -6.59 8.14
N PHE A 100 -6.35 -7.17 7.27
CA PHE A 100 -5.05 -6.57 6.94
C PHE A 100 -5.18 -5.18 6.34
N GLY A 101 -6.09 -5.00 5.38
CA GLY A 101 -6.27 -3.73 4.68
C GLY A 101 -6.88 -2.66 5.55
N PHE A 102 -7.95 -3.00 6.28
CA PHE A 102 -8.61 -2.03 7.14
C PHE A 102 -7.73 -1.59 8.30
N VAL A 103 -7.00 -2.51 8.94
CA VAL A 103 -6.07 -2.14 10.02
C VAL A 103 -4.92 -1.29 9.48
N ALA A 104 -4.32 -1.66 8.37
CA ALA A 104 -3.25 -0.88 7.76
C ALA A 104 -3.72 0.54 7.36
N ALA A 105 -4.91 0.65 6.75
CA ALA A 105 -5.50 1.94 6.37
C ALA A 105 -5.81 2.81 7.60
N THR A 106 -6.39 2.23 8.66
CA THR A 106 -6.70 2.96 9.89
C THR A 106 -5.43 3.45 10.59
N ILE A 107 -4.41 2.60 10.66
CA ILE A 107 -3.10 2.98 11.21
C ILE A 107 -2.47 4.09 10.37
N GLN A 108 -2.44 3.93 9.03
CA GLN A 108 -1.94 4.97 8.14
C GLN A 108 -2.64 6.30 8.41
N GLN A 109 -3.97 6.31 8.41
CA GLN A 109 -4.76 7.54 8.59
C GLN A 109 -4.45 8.21 9.93
N THR A 110 -4.44 7.43 11.01
CA THR A 110 -4.16 7.92 12.35
C THR A 110 -2.74 8.49 12.47
N LEU A 111 -1.75 7.77 11.95
CA LEU A 111 -0.34 8.18 12.08
C LEU A 111 0.01 9.37 11.19
N VAL A 112 -0.50 9.45 9.96
CA VAL A 112 -0.32 10.63 9.10
C VAL A 112 -0.91 11.85 9.79
N TYR A 113 -2.10 11.73 10.40
CA TYR A 113 -2.75 12.79 11.15
C TYR A 113 -1.88 13.28 12.32
N PHE A 114 -1.38 12.37 13.16
CA PHE A 114 -0.49 12.74 14.27
C PHE A 114 0.82 13.37 13.80
N ALA A 115 1.45 12.81 12.77
CA ALA A 115 2.68 13.32 12.22
C ALA A 115 2.48 14.71 11.55
N ALA A 116 1.30 14.97 10.97
CA ALA A 116 0.95 16.25 10.38
C ALA A 116 0.86 17.39 11.40
N ILE A 117 0.59 17.10 12.66
CA ILE A 117 0.59 18.11 13.73
C ILE A 117 2.02 18.51 14.13
N SER A 118 3.01 17.65 13.93
CA SER A 118 4.33 17.72 14.56
C SER A 118 5.09 19.03 14.36
N LEU A 119 5.32 19.45 13.12
CA LEU A 119 6.03 20.69 12.77
C LEU A 119 5.08 21.90 12.70
N ALA A 120 3.82 21.66 12.30
CA ALA A 120 2.84 22.72 12.19
C ALA A 120 2.49 23.35 13.56
N ARG A 121 2.46 22.53 14.61
CA ARG A 121 2.23 22.99 15.97
C ARG A 121 3.34 23.93 16.45
N GLU A 122 4.60 23.64 16.14
CA GLU A 122 5.72 24.49 16.54
C GLU A 122 5.64 25.91 15.97
N LYS A 123 5.08 26.03 14.76
CA LYS A 123 4.87 27.34 14.11
C LYS A 123 3.85 28.21 14.83
N THR A 124 2.85 27.59 15.47
CA THR A 124 1.71 28.29 16.08
C THR A 124 1.83 28.47 17.58
N SER A 125 2.63 27.62 18.25
CA SER A 125 2.77 27.61 19.72
C SER A 125 3.79 28.60 20.27
N GLY A 126 4.56 29.29 19.41
CA GLY A 126 5.61 30.23 19.85
C GLY A 126 6.90 29.57 20.35
N HIS A 127 6.98 28.23 20.35
CA HIS A 127 8.15 27.48 20.85
C HIS A 127 9.33 27.41 19.87
N LEU A 128 9.28 28.13 18.75
CA LEU A 128 10.35 28.11 17.75
C LEU A 128 11.70 28.56 18.33
N ASP A 129 11.68 29.56 19.23
CA ASP A 129 12.89 30.04 19.89
C ASP A 129 13.51 29.02 20.83
N GLU A 130 12.69 28.27 21.58
CA GLU A 130 13.15 27.19 22.46
C GLU A 130 13.79 26.06 21.67
N ILE A 131 13.15 25.64 20.58
CA ILE A 131 13.69 24.60 19.71
C ILE A 131 15.01 25.03 19.10
N ARG A 132 15.14 26.29 18.69
CA ARG A 132 16.38 26.83 18.13
C ARG A 132 17.48 27.03 19.19
N ALA A 133 17.12 27.25 20.45
CA ALA A 133 18.08 27.26 21.54
C ALA A 133 18.72 25.87 21.75
N ILE A 134 17.96 24.79 21.50
CA ILE A 134 18.45 23.41 21.58
C ILE A 134 19.30 23.05 20.35
N THR A 135 18.78 23.33 19.15
CA THR A 135 19.48 23.04 17.88
C THR A 135 19.07 23.97 16.76
N LYS A 136 20.07 24.49 16.03
CA LYS A 136 19.83 25.29 14.81
C LYS A 136 19.64 24.43 13.56
N SER A 137 19.97 23.13 13.62
CA SER A 137 19.91 22.23 12.47
C SER A 137 18.48 21.78 12.20
N SER A 138 17.92 22.21 11.09
CA SER A 138 16.58 21.76 10.61
C SER A 138 16.53 20.25 10.37
N ILE A 139 17.66 19.65 9.96
CA ILE A 139 17.78 18.20 9.75
C ILE A 139 17.55 17.47 11.08
N ILE A 140 18.25 17.88 12.14
CA ILE A 140 18.12 17.23 13.45
C ILE A 140 16.70 17.40 13.99
N GLN A 141 16.09 18.58 13.84
CA GLN A 141 14.72 18.85 14.29
C GLN A 141 13.71 17.89 13.62
N VAL A 142 13.80 17.70 12.30
CA VAL A 142 12.90 16.79 11.56
C VAL A 142 13.20 15.34 11.93
N LEU A 143 14.46 14.91 11.93
CA LEU A 143 14.82 13.51 12.20
C LEU A 143 14.48 13.06 13.62
N VAL A 144 14.71 13.89 14.63
CA VAL A 144 14.31 13.55 16.01
C VAL A 144 12.81 13.33 16.10
N LYS A 145 11.99 14.19 15.49
CA LYS A 145 10.55 13.99 15.43
C LYS A 145 10.19 12.73 14.65
N THR A 146 10.86 12.45 13.52
CA THR A 146 10.66 11.21 12.77
C THR A 146 10.87 9.98 13.63
N VAL A 147 11.97 9.92 14.37
CA VAL A 147 12.31 8.79 15.24
C VAL A 147 11.26 8.59 16.33
N VAL A 148 10.83 9.67 16.99
CA VAL A 148 9.80 9.61 18.04
C VAL A 148 8.48 9.11 17.49
N TYR A 149 8.00 9.66 16.37
CA TYR A 149 6.75 9.24 15.76
C TYR A 149 6.84 7.82 15.19
N LEU A 150 7.98 7.43 14.64
CA LEU A 150 8.21 6.05 14.18
C LEU A 150 8.16 5.06 15.34
N PHE A 151 8.77 5.39 16.47
CA PHE A 151 8.72 4.54 17.67
C PHE A 151 7.27 4.35 18.16
N ILE A 152 6.51 5.43 18.28
CA ILE A 152 5.09 5.38 18.65
C ILE A 152 4.30 4.53 17.64
N SER A 153 4.59 4.69 16.36
CA SER A 153 3.96 3.95 15.27
C SER A 153 4.24 2.45 15.35
N LEU A 154 5.47 2.07 15.66
CA LEU A 154 5.86 0.67 15.84
C LEU A 154 5.14 0.02 17.02
N VAL A 155 5.00 0.74 18.14
CA VAL A 155 4.26 0.25 19.30
C VAL A 155 2.78 0.05 18.95
N ALA A 156 2.15 1.03 18.29
CA ALA A 156 0.76 0.94 17.85
C ALA A 156 0.56 -0.22 16.85
N TRP A 157 1.47 -0.37 15.89
CA TRP A 157 1.44 -1.46 14.91
C TRP A 157 1.62 -2.84 15.55
N ALA A 158 2.54 -2.96 16.50
CA ALA A 158 2.74 -4.20 17.26
C ALA A 158 1.47 -4.58 18.05
N ALA A 159 0.80 -3.63 18.69
CA ALA A 159 -0.47 -3.86 19.40
C ALA A 159 -1.57 -4.33 18.44
N CYS A 160 -1.76 -3.68 17.30
CA CYS A 160 -2.73 -4.10 16.28
C CYS A 160 -2.39 -5.49 15.71
N SER A 161 -1.11 -5.75 15.45
CA SER A 161 -0.65 -7.06 14.96
C SER A 161 -0.88 -8.18 15.99
N PHE A 162 -0.68 -7.89 17.26
CA PHE A 162 -1.01 -8.82 18.34
C PHE A 162 -2.50 -9.20 18.28
N VAL A 163 -3.38 -8.24 18.12
CA VAL A 163 -4.83 -8.49 17.97
C VAL A 163 -5.12 -9.32 16.73
N ILE A 164 -4.52 -8.98 15.56
CA ILE A 164 -4.72 -9.73 14.32
C ILE A 164 -4.32 -11.21 14.48
N TYR A 165 -3.14 -11.46 15.00
CA TYR A 165 -2.59 -12.81 15.01
C TYR A 165 -3.05 -13.64 16.23
N ARG A 166 -3.28 -13.01 17.38
CA ARG A 166 -3.65 -13.73 18.62
C ARG A 166 -5.13 -13.76 18.90
N VAL A 167 -5.85 -12.66 18.64
CA VAL A 167 -7.30 -12.59 18.94
C VAL A 167 -8.10 -13.11 17.75
N TYR A 168 -7.79 -12.65 16.53
CA TYR A 168 -8.48 -13.13 15.33
C TYR A 168 -7.93 -14.46 14.80
N GLY A 169 -6.79 -14.94 15.32
CA GLY A 169 -6.21 -16.22 14.94
C GLY A 169 -5.77 -16.31 13.48
N ILE A 170 -5.49 -15.18 12.85
CA ILE A 170 -5.02 -15.14 11.45
C ILE A 170 -3.59 -15.69 11.42
N PRO A 171 -3.27 -16.66 10.53
CA PRO A 171 -1.95 -17.26 10.52
C PRO A 171 -0.89 -16.28 10.02
N MET A 172 0.24 -16.24 10.69
CA MET A 172 1.46 -15.59 10.23
C MET A 172 2.42 -16.65 9.72
N ARG A 173 2.56 -16.78 8.39
CA ARG A 173 3.41 -17.79 7.74
C ARG A 173 4.77 -17.22 7.31
N GLY A 174 4.88 -15.89 7.23
CA GLY A 174 6.12 -15.21 6.83
C GLY A 174 7.15 -15.16 7.95
N GLU A 175 8.39 -14.92 7.56
CA GLU A 175 9.47 -14.68 8.50
C GLU A 175 9.28 -13.36 9.25
N MET A 176 9.54 -13.37 10.55
CA MET A 176 9.41 -12.18 11.41
C MET A 176 10.31 -11.04 10.96
N THR A 177 11.48 -11.34 10.42
CA THR A 177 12.43 -10.34 9.90
C THR A 177 11.86 -9.59 8.69
N VAL A 178 11.26 -10.33 7.74
CA VAL A 178 10.61 -9.75 6.54
C VAL A 178 9.43 -8.89 6.98
N TRP A 179 8.60 -9.41 7.86
CA TRP A 179 7.44 -8.70 8.39
C TRP A 179 7.82 -7.40 9.10
N LEU A 180 8.84 -7.45 9.98
CA LEU A 180 9.29 -6.29 10.75
C LEU A 180 9.91 -5.23 9.84
N ALA A 181 10.80 -5.62 8.93
CA ALA A 181 11.45 -4.70 8.01
C ALA A 181 10.43 -3.99 7.10
N TYR A 182 9.49 -4.75 6.54
CA TYR A 182 8.47 -4.21 5.64
C TYR A 182 7.50 -3.28 6.37
N SER A 183 7.03 -3.68 7.55
CA SER A 183 6.17 -2.85 8.38
C SER A 183 6.87 -1.56 8.83
N THR A 184 8.14 -1.64 9.24
CA THR A 184 8.92 -0.45 9.64
C THR A 184 9.06 0.54 8.49
N LEU A 185 9.34 0.04 7.29
CA LEU A 185 9.47 0.89 6.11
C LEU A 185 8.15 1.58 5.73
N PHE A 186 7.03 0.85 5.82
CA PHE A 186 5.70 1.43 5.64
C PHE A 186 5.41 2.53 6.67
N LEU A 187 5.65 2.27 7.95
CA LEU A 187 5.42 3.25 9.01
C LEU A 187 6.32 4.47 8.85
N LEU A 188 7.55 4.29 8.39
CA LEU A 188 8.45 5.39 8.07
C LEU A 188 7.89 6.26 6.93
N ALA A 189 7.38 5.64 5.86
CA ALA A 189 6.75 6.35 4.75
C ALA A 189 5.51 7.16 5.19
N VAL A 190 4.70 6.56 6.07
CA VAL A 190 3.51 7.19 6.64
C VAL A 190 3.88 8.40 7.51
N VAL A 191 4.86 8.26 8.40
CA VAL A 191 5.34 9.35 9.27
C VAL A 191 5.98 10.46 8.43
N ALA A 192 6.82 10.11 7.45
CA ALA A 192 7.46 11.07 6.55
C ALA A 192 6.44 11.89 5.76
N MET A 193 5.39 11.24 5.25
CA MET A 193 4.30 11.91 4.55
C MET A 193 3.54 12.87 5.45
N GLY A 194 3.22 12.47 6.68
CA GLY A 194 2.58 13.35 7.66
C GLY A 194 3.44 14.57 7.99
N GLN A 195 4.75 14.39 8.18
CA GLN A 195 5.67 15.50 8.40
C GLN A 195 5.80 16.42 7.18
N PHE A 196 5.74 15.88 5.98
CA PHE A 196 5.69 16.69 4.75
C PHE A 196 4.48 17.61 4.74
N PHE A 197 3.29 17.12 5.05
CA PHE A 197 2.10 17.97 5.18
C PHE A 197 2.25 18.98 6.31
N SER A 198 2.86 18.58 7.42
CA SER A 198 3.19 19.47 8.54
C SER A 198 4.14 20.60 8.15
N ALA A 199 5.15 20.29 7.33
CA ALA A 199 6.10 21.27 6.87
C ALA A 199 5.48 22.32 5.92
N ILE A 200 4.61 21.90 5.01
CA ILE A 200 3.96 22.78 4.02
C ILE A 200 2.95 23.71 4.69
N MET A 201 2.04 23.17 5.50
CA MET A 201 0.88 23.91 6.01
C MET A 201 1.27 24.93 7.10
N PRO A 202 0.58 26.07 7.19
CA PRO A 202 0.90 27.12 8.15
C PRO A 202 0.50 26.75 9.59
N ASN A 203 -0.55 25.96 9.77
CA ASN A 203 -1.09 25.60 11.08
C ASN A 203 -1.50 24.13 11.15
N PRO A 204 -1.66 23.55 12.37
CA PRO A 204 -2.01 22.15 12.56
C PRO A 204 -3.35 21.74 11.94
N VAL A 205 -4.35 22.63 11.97
CA VAL A 205 -5.71 22.33 11.47
C VAL A 205 -5.66 22.08 9.95
N LEU A 206 -5.00 22.97 9.20
CA LEU A 206 -4.84 22.76 7.76
C LEU A 206 -3.99 21.56 7.43
N ALA A 207 -2.93 21.29 8.21
CA ALA A 207 -2.08 20.13 8.02
C ALA A 207 -2.85 18.82 8.19
N THR A 208 -3.68 18.72 9.22
CA THR A 208 -4.50 17.53 9.48
C THR A 208 -5.64 17.39 8.46
N SER A 209 -6.29 18.50 8.07
CA SER A 209 -7.33 18.47 7.05
C SER A 209 -6.80 17.99 5.70
N LEU A 210 -5.63 18.50 5.27
CA LEU A 210 -4.99 18.05 4.03
C LEU A 210 -4.62 16.56 4.12
N SER A 211 -4.08 16.13 5.26
CA SER A 211 -3.73 14.73 5.50
C SER A 211 -4.94 13.81 5.37
N LEU A 212 -6.08 14.22 5.94
CA LEU A 212 -7.34 13.47 5.87
C LEU A 212 -7.85 13.35 4.43
N VAL A 213 -7.94 14.46 3.72
CA VAL A 213 -8.41 14.49 2.33
C VAL A 213 -7.52 13.61 1.45
N PHE A 214 -6.20 13.67 1.66
CA PHE A 214 -5.25 12.90 0.88
C PHE A 214 -5.32 11.40 1.20
N THR A 215 -5.38 11.00 2.48
CA THR A 215 -5.32 9.58 2.86
C THR A 215 -6.66 8.85 2.79
N SER A 216 -7.80 9.56 2.82
CA SER A 216 -9.13 8.94 2.79
C SER A 216 -9.37 8.02 1.58
N PRO A 217 -9.01 8.36 0.33
CA PRO A 217 -9.24 7.50 -0.82
C PRO A 217 -8.25 6.34 -0.91
N SER A 218 -7.18 6.33 -0.11
CA SER A 218 -6.07 5.39 -0.24
C SER A 218 -6.48 3.92 -0.14
N LEU A 219 -7.44 3.56 0.72
CA LEU A 219 -7.89 2.18 0.85
C LEU A 219 -8.58 1.67 -0.42
N VAL A 220 -9.42 2.49 -1.03
CA VAL A 220 -10.14 2.12 -2.26
C VAL A 220 -9.15 2.04 -3.44
N LEU A 221 -8.26 3.04 -3.54
CA LEU A 221 -7.26 3.12 -4.62
C LEU A 221 -6.12 2.11 -4.47
N SER A 222 -5.87 1.59 -3.27
CA SER A 222 -4.77 0.65 -3.01
C SER A 222 -4.86 -0.69 -3.74
N GLY A 223 -5.96 -0.96 -4.44
CA GLY A 223 -6.19 -2.26 -5.07
C GLY A 223 -6.56 -3.38 -4.08
N TYR A 224 -6.78 -3.01 -2.81
CA TYR A 224 -7.08 -3.98 -1.78
C TYR A 224 -8.53 -4.46 -1.82
N THR A 225 -9.47 -3.53 -1.86
CA THR A 225 -10.90 -3.82 -1.92
C THR A 225 -11.36 -4.11 -3.35
N TRP A 226 -10.74 -3.46 -4.33
CA TRP A 226 -11.05 -3.60 -5.74
C TRP A 226 -9.77 -3.76 -6.55
N PRO A 227 -9.68 -4.69 -7.52
CA PRO A 227 -8.47 -4.87 -8.33
C PRO A 227 -8.05 -3.58 -9.04
N THR A 228 -6.78 -3.21 -8.94
CA THR A 228 -6.24 -1.98 -9.57
C THR A 228 -6.45 -1.96 -11.08
N MET A 229 -6.37 -3.12 -11.75
CA MET A 229 -6.60 -3.26 -13.20
C MET A 229 -8.03 -2.88 -13.63
N ALA A 230 -9.00 -2.88 -12.73
CA ALA A 230 -10.37 -2.47 -13.00
C ALA A 230 -10.62 -0.97 -12.75
N LEU A 231 -9.61 -0.24 -12.26
CA LEU A 231 -9.67 1.22 -12.11
C LEU A 231 -9.27 1.91 -13.43
N PRO A 232 -9.84 3.09 -13.76
CA PRO A 232 -9.35 3.91 -14.84
C PRO A 232 -7.87 4.28 -14.66
N GLU A 233 -7.12 4.45 -15.77
CA GLU A 233 -5.67 4.69 -15.77
C GLU A 233 -5.24 5.85 -14.87
N LEU A 234 -6.02 6.93 -14.84
CA LEU A 234 -5.76 8.07 -13.96
C LEU A 234 -5.70 7.66 -12.48
N TYR A 235 -6.64 6.84 -12.03
CA TYR A 235 -6.69 6.37 -10.63
C TYR A 235 -5.60 5.34 -10.34
N GLN A 236 -5.19 4.54 -11.33
CA GLN A 236 -4.03 3.65 -11.19
C GLN A 236 -2.75 4.45 -10.94
N GLY A 237 -2.54 5.55 -11.67
CA GLY A 237 -1.42 6.46 -11.45
C GLY A 237 -1.45 7.13 -10.08
N LEU A 238 -2.62 7.65 -9.68
CA LEU A 238 -2.80 8.26 -8.35
C LEU A 238 -2.56 7.26 -7.22
N ALA A 239 -2.95 6.01 -7.39
CA ALA A 239 -2.74 4.95 -6.41
C ALA A 239 -1.27 4.76 -6.03
N GLN A 240 -0.34 4.99 -6.98
CA GLN A 240 1.09 4.81 -6.75
C GLN A 240 1.69 5.80 -5.74
N VAL A 241 1.03 6.91 -5.48
CA VAL A 241 1.51 7.93 -4.52
C VAL A 241 1.25 7.50 -3.07
N PHE A 242 0.31 6.59 -2.85
CA PHE A 242 -0.08 6.18 -1.50
C PHE A 242 0.81 5.05 -0.95
N PRO A 243 1.44 5.22 0.23
CA PRO A 243 2.21 4.14 0.87
C PRO A 243 1.39 2.86 1.07
N LEU A 244 0.09 2.99 1.34
CA LEU A 244 -0.81 1.86 1.55
C LEU A 244 -0.88 0.93 0.33
N THR A 245 -0.87 1.47 -0.88
CA THR A 245 -0.90 0.70 -2.13
C THR A 245 0.26 -0.30 -2.22
N HIS A 246 1.45 0.18 -1.88
CA HIS A 246 2.66 -0.63 -1.93
C HIS A 246 2.83 -1.55 -0.71
N PHE A 247 2.13 -1.27 0.38
CA PHE A 247 2.25 -2.05 1.60
C PHE A 247 1.22 -3.18 1.70
N VAL A 248 -0.06 -2.87 1.48
CA VAL A 248 -1.14 -3.75 1.93
C VAL A 248 -1.17 -5.10 1.22
N ILE A 249 -0.87 -5.12 -0.08
CA ILE A 249 -0.85 -6.36 -0.87
C ILE A 249 0.37 -7.21 -0.48
N GLY A 250 1.55 -6.60 -0.42
CA GLY A 250 2.78 -7.28 -0.01
C GLY A 250 2.70 -7.80 1.44
N TYR A 251 2.17 -6.99 2.36
CA TYR A 251 1.98 -7.39 3.75
C TYR A 251 1.07 -8.62 3.88
N ARG A 252 -0.05 -8.64 3.17
CA ARG A 252 -0.93 -9.80 3.12
C ARG A 252 -0.25 -11.03 2.53
N ASN A 253 0.55 -10.86 1.47
CA ASN A 253 1.32 -11.95 0.88
C ASN A 253 2.34 -12.48 1.88
N VAL A 254 3.12 -11.64 2.54
CA VAL A 254 4.04 -12.07 3.61
C VAL A 254 3.30 -12.87 4.68
N ALA A 255 2.19 -12.35 5.17
CA ALA A 255 1.44 -13.00 6.25
C ALA A 255 0.84 -14.34 5.85
N LEU A 256 0.18 -14.44 4.69
CA LEU A 256 -0.60 -15.62 4.30
C LEU A 256 0.18 -16.62 3.44
N THR A 257 1.07 -16.16 2.55
CA THR A 257 1.83 -17.07 1.68
C THR A 257 3.21 -17.41 2.23
N GLY A 258 3.74 -16.59 3.14
CA GLY A 258 5.10 -16.73 3.66
C GLY A 258 6.17 -16.37 2.62
N CYS A 259 5.90 -15.42 1.74
CA CYS A 259 6.90 -14.94 0.78
C CYS A 259 8.03 -14.19 1.47
N GLY A 260 9.24 -14.27 0.88
CA GLY A 260 10.45 -13.58 1.36
C GLY A 260 10.62 -12.18 0.75
N PHE A 261 11.80 -11.59 0.99
CA PHE A 261 12.18 -10.27 0.46
C PHE A 261 12.15 -10.17 -1.06
N GLU A 262 12.41 -11.28 -1.76
CA GLU A 262 12.44 -11.32 -3.23
C GLU A 262 11.09 -10.92 -3.84
N ALA A 263 10.00 -11.36 -3.22
CA ALA A 263 8.65 -11.12 -3.71
C ALA A 263 8.10 -9.71 -3.39
N ILE A 264 8.70 -8.98 -2.45
CA ILE A 264 8.25 -7.65 -2.02
C ILE A 264 9.31 -6.55 -2.24
N GLY A 265 10.41 -6.90 -2.90
CA GLY A 265 11.55 -6.00 -3.07
C GLY A 265 11.22 -4.73 -3.83
N GLN A 266 10.36 -4.82 -4.83
CA GLN A 266 9.91 -3.67 -5.61
C GLN A 266 9.08 -2.71 -4.74
N GLU A 267 8.11 -3.23 -3.99
CA GLU A 267 7.27 -2.46 -3.08
C GLU A 267 8.10 -1.81 -1.97
N MET A 268 9.09 -2.52 -1.44
CA MET A 268 10.03 -1.96 -0.47
C MET A 268 10.84 -0.81 -1.08
N ALA A 269 11.32 -0.94 -2.30
CA ALA A 269 12.07 0.13 -2.98
C ALA A 269 11.19 1.38 -3.17
N VAL A 270 9.93 1.21 -3.56
CA VAL A 270 8.99 2.33 -3.71
C VAL A 270 8.68 2.99 -2.37
N LEU A 271 8.40 2.21 -1.32
CA LEU A 271 8.18 2.74 0.03
C LEU A 271 9.41 3.49 0.55
N GLY A 272 10.60 2.96 0.30
CA GLY A 272 11.87 3.64 0.61
C GLY A 272 12.01 4.96 -0.14
N GLY A 273 11.67 4.99 -1.43
CA GLY A 273 11.65 6.18 -2.26
C GLY A 273 10.68 7.24 -1.75
N ILE A 274 9.44 6.85 -1.42
CA ILE A 274 8.43 7.75 -0.85
C ILE A 274 8.92 8.31 0.50
N SER A 275 9.48 7.46 1.36
CA SER A 275 10.03 7.88 2.66
C SER A 275 11.13 8.91 2.49
N ALA A 276 12.11 8.63 1.64
CA ALA A 276 13.24 9.52 1.38
C ALA A 276 12.78 10.85 0.78
N ALA A 277 11.93 10.81 -0.24
CA ALA A 277 11.41 12.01 -0.90
C ALA A 277 10.63 12.90 0.09
N CYS A 278 9.70 12.32 0.86
CA CYS A 278 8.91 13.08 1.84
C CYS A 278 9.79 13.67 2.96
N LEU A 279 10.78 12.92 3.46
CA LEU A 279 11.71 13.42 4.48
C LEU A 279 12.58 14.54 3.94
N LEU A 280 13.17 14.38 2.76
CA LEU A 280 14.01 15.42 2.14
C LEU A 280 13.19 16.70 1.90
N LEU A 281 12.00 16.58 1.33
CA LEU A 281 11.11 17.73 1.14
C LEU A 281 10.72 18.39 2.46
N SER A 282 10.44 17.59 3.50
CA SER A 282 10.14 18.12 4.84
C SER A 282 11.31 18.93 5.40
N ILE A 283 12.53 18.41 5.28
CA ILE A 283 13.75 19.07 5.75
C ILE A 283 13.99 20.38 5.01
N VAL A 284 13.88 20.35 3.68
CA VAL A 284 14.09 21.55 2.83
C VAL A 284 13.06 22.62 3.16
N ILE A 285 11.78 22.27 3.18
CA ILE A 285 10.70 23.23 3.47
C ILE A 285 10.83 23.77 4.89
N TRP A 286 11.14 22.91 5.85
CA TRP A 286 11.36 23.33 7.23
C TRP A 286 12.56 24.27 7.37
N HIS A 287 13.65 23.98 6.67
CA HIS A 287 14.85 24.83 6.63
C HIS A 287 14.52 26.22 6.07
N LEU A 288 13.83 26.31 4.95
CA LEU A 288 13.42 27.57 4.34
C LEU A 288 12.50 28.39 5.26
N LYS A 289 11.55 27.74 5.92
CA LYS A 289 10.66 28.42 6.88
C LYS A 289 11.42 28.92 8.12
N MET A 290 12.38 28.16 8.60
CA MET A 290 13.24 28.58 9.74
C MET A 290 14.13 29.75 9.35
N ALA A 291 14.74 29.74 8.17
CA ALA A 291 15.54 30.86 7.67
C ALA A 291 14.69 32.13 7.53
N HIS A 292 13.46 32.01 6.99
CA HIS A 292 12.54 33.16 6.89
C HIS A 292 12.14 33.68 8.28
N TYR A 293 11.90 32.81 9.25
CA TYR A 293 11.59 33.20 10.62
C TYR A 293 12.73 33.99 11.27
N GLU A 294 13.98 33.57 11.09
CA GLU A 294 15.18 34.27 11.62
C GLU A 294 15.30 35.65 10.99
N LYS A 295 15.20 35.77 9.68
CA LYS A 295 15.24 37.07 9.01
C LYS A 295 14.15 38.02 9.57
N LYS A 296 12.94 37.55 9.69
CA LYS A 296 11.83 38.34 10.25
C LYS A 296 12.10 38.80 11.70
N LYS A 297 12.67 37.92 12.52
CA LYS A 297 13.04 38.22 13.91
C LYS A 297 14.12 39.28 13.97
N GLN A 298 15.12 39.22 13.09
CA GLN A 298 16.22 40.20 12.99
C GLN A 298 15.69 41.58 12.60
N TYR A 299 14.77 41.67 11.60
CA TYR A 299 14.15 42.94 11.22
C TYR A 299 13.35 43.58 12.37
N VAL A 300 12.63 42.79 13.16
CA VAL A 300 11.92 43.30 14.33
C VAL A 300 12.86 43.85 15.40
N GLN A 301 14.06 43.25 15.57
CA GLN A 301 15.05 43.69 16.56
C GLN A 301 15.85 44.90 16.12
N THR A 302 16.13 45.04 14.81
CA THR A 302 16.92 46.17 14.26
C THR A 302 16.04 47.38 13.95
N GLY A 303 14.72 47.26 13.97
CA GLY A 303 13.79 48.34 13.60
C GLY A 303 13.76 48.69 12.11
N GLU A 304 14.48 47.90 11.28
CA GLU A 304 14.50 48.07 9.81
C GLU A 304 13.29 47.39 9.16
N SER A 305 12.61 48.09 8.26
CA SER A 305 11.53 47.46 7.47
C SER A 305 12.13 46.72 6.26
N PRO A 306 11.43 45.66 5.72
CA PRO A 306 11.93 44.91 4.56
C PRO A 306 12.16 45.74 3.27
N GLY A 307 11.73 46.98 3.23
CA GLY A 307 11.97 47.91 2.13
C GLY A 307 13.24 48.75 2.25
N THR A 308 13.90 48.78 3.43
CA THR A 308 15.03 49.67 3.68
C THR A 308 16.31 49.17 3.01
N GLU A 309 16.48 47.83 2.90
CA GLU A 309 17.64 47.21 2.24
C GLU A 309 17.67 47.52 0.73
N SER A 310 16.52 47.52 0.07
CA SER A 310 16.43 47.89 -1.36
C SER A 310 16.63 49.41 -1.59
N ALA A 311 16.26 50.23 -0.62
CA ALA A 311 16.48 51.65 -0.68
C ALA A 311 17.96 52.03 -0.42
N ILE A 312 18.64 51.37 0.52
CA ILE A 312 20.04 51.56 0.81
C ILE A 312 20.92 51.03 -0.34
N ALA A 313 20.56 49.86 -0.94
CA ALA A 313 21.27 49.30 -2.10
C ALA A 313 21.13 50.21 -3.33
N ALA A 314 19.96 50.83 -3.51
CA ALA A 314 19.74 51.79 -4.57
C ALA A 314 20.52 53.11 -4.35
N GLU A 315 20.72 53.54 -3.10
CA GLU A 315 21.50 54.73 -2.74
C GLU A 315 23.05 54.46 -2.85
N GLN A 316 23.48 53.21 -2.67
CA GLN A 316 24.88 52.83 -2.77
C GLN A 316 25.35 52.39 -4.16
N GLY A 317 24.47 52.42 -5.16
CA GLY A 317 24.80 52.19 -6.56
C GLY A 317 25.19 50.75 -6.92
N GLU A 318 24.84 49.75 -6.10
CA GLU A 318 25.01 48.33 -6.45
C GLU A 318 23.84 47.89 -7.32
N PRO A 319 24.12 47.23 -8.49
CA PRO A 319 23.07 46.75 -9.37
C PRO A 319 22.28 45.62 -8.67
N ALA A 320 20.98 45.83 -8.55
CA ALA A 320 20.05 44.81 -8.03
C ALA A 320 20.29 43.48 -8.75
N ALA A 321 20.77 42.47 -8.03
CA ALA A 321 20.76 41.10 -8.53
C ALA A 321 19.32 40.69 -8.81
N ALA A 322 18.99 40.47 -10.07
CA ALA A 322 17.69 40.01 -10.52
C ALA A 322 17.40 38.64 -9.87
N GLU A 323 16.40 38.60 -9.04
CA GLU A 323 15.82 37.35 -8.55
C GLU A 323 15.17 36.63 -9.76
N LEU A 324 15.69 35.45 -10.07
CA LEU A 324 15.02 34.41 -10.88
C LEU A 324 14.36 33.40 -9.96
#